data_7ddc5d044b7368377172f753ec5bce4b
#
_entry.id   7ddc5d044b7368377172f753ec5bce4b
#
_cell.length_a   1.000
_cell.length_b   1.000
_cell.length_c   1.000
_cell.angle_alpha   90.00
_cell.angle_beta   90.00
_cell.angle_gamma   90.00
#
_symmetry.space_group_name_H-M   'P 1'
#
loop_
_entity.id
_entity.type
_entity.pdbx_description
1 polymer ?
#
loop_
_entity_poly.entity_id
_entity_poly.type
_entity_poly.pdbx_seq_one_letter_code
_entity_poly.pdbx_strand_id
1 'polypeptide(L)'
;MNRNNLQLCLGGFAILMAIMACVLPGRTAAPSVPTIDPNTMATYIASTAQASAQQTEQASIPTLVPATSTPLVSPITGTSLSKLEDQSTMFIDHRAGIQLTIPAGWMPVRPNEDEYYKAYSLDIVLANPLISDRLTKIQSSNTNNFRVEAIDIRPEHLGGRFISVMDVIFQPDDFRTLEKWAQAERNKKSPIKGRKILSSKIQETANGTRVLIIEESWPSEGITTYYTGVFFSLLIGTVVLDFYTNLDFKDTVFPDFEQVVNSLTLLNP
;
A
#
# COMPACT_ATOMS: atom_id res chain seq x y z
N MET A 1 -45.88 20.03 -18.71
CA MET A 1 -44.71 20.61 -18.01
C MET A 1 -45.02 20.65 -16.53
N ASN A 2 -44.32 19.85 -15.74
CA ASN A 2 -44.67 19.51 -14.35
C ASN A 2 -44.31 20.69 -13.41
N ARG A 3 -45.22 21.15 -12.56
CA ARG A 3 -45.08 22.31 -11.63
C ARG A 3 -43.82 22.21 -10.73
N ASN A 4 -43.32 21.03 -10.47
CA ASN A 4 -42.13 20.81 -9.65
C ASN A 4 -40.80 21.23 -10.32
N ASN A 5 -40.72 21.19 -11.65
CA ASN A 5 -39.52 21.61 -12.38
C ASN A 5 -39.35 23.12 -12.46
N LEU A 6 -40.47 23.89 -12.33
CA LEU A 6 -40.41 25.35 -12.35
C LEU A 6 -39.87 25.92 -11.04
N GLN A 7 -40.14 25.25 -9.92
CA GLN A 7 -39.62 25.67 -8.61
C GLN A 7 -38.13 25.40 -8.44
N LEU A 8 -37.59 24.32 -9.05
CA LEU A 8 -36.15 24.03 -9.03
C LEU A 8 -35.35 25.06 -9.85
N CYS A 9 -35.88 25.52 -10.98
CA CYS A 9 -35.19 26.52 -11.82
C CYS A 9 -35.17 27.92 -11.17
N LEU A 10 -36.19 28.30 -10.43
CA LEU A 10 -36.22 29.60 -9.73
C LEU A 10 -35.30 29.66 -8.52
N GLY A 11 -35.13 28.51 -7.79
CA GLY A 11 -34.21 28.42 -6.66
C GLY A 11 -32.72 28.49 -7.10
N GLY A 12 -32.37 27.87 -8.23
CA GLY A 12 -31.00 27.87 -8.79
C GLY A 12 -30.55 29.26 -9.25
N PHE A 13 -31.47 30.08 -9.80
CA PHE A 13 -31.15 31.42 -10.30
C PHE A 13 -30.94 32.44 -9.17
N ALA A 14 -31.61 32.29 -8.04
CA ALA A 14 -31.44 33.15 -6.87
C ALA A 14 -30.10 32.98 -6.18
N ILE A 15 -29.55 31.72 -6.17
CA ILE A 15 -28.25 31.43 -5.58
C ILE A 15 -27.09 31.94 -6.47
N LEU A 16 -27.27 31.94 -7.79
CA LEU A 16 -26.24 32.46 -8.71
C LEU A 16 -26.08 33.97 -8.64
N MET A 17 -27.13 34.71 -8.38
CA MET A 17 -27.11 36.19 -8.23
C MET A 17 -26.48 36.64 -6.90
N ALA A 18 -26.52 35.83 -5.85
CA ALA A 18 -25.95 36.19 -4.56
C ALA A 18 -24.40 36.12 -4.53
N ILE A 19 -23.79 35.40 -5.44
CA ILE A 19 -22.32 35.21 -5.49
C ILE A 19 -21.59 36.33 -6.24
N MET A 20 -22.28 37.14 -7.05
CA MET A 20 -21.69 38.24 -7.82
C MET A 20 -21.60 39.62 -7.11
N ALA A 21 -22.09 39.72 -5.86
CA ALA A 21 -22.18 41.03 -5.17
C ALA A 21 -20.97 41.38 -4.27
N CYS A 22 -19.92 40.59 -4.23
CA CYS A 22 -18.79 40.78 -3.30
C CYS A 22 -17.42 41.02 -3.93
N VAL A 23 -17.33 41.64 -5.11
CA VAL A 23 -16.01 42.07 -5.63
C VAL A 23 -16.07 43.53 -6.07
N LEU A 24 -15.96 44.42 -5.10
CA LEU A 24 -15.56 45.83 -5.37
C LEU A 24 -14.07 45.93 -4.95
N PRO A 25 -13.14 46.27 -5.86
CA PRO A 25 -11.77 46.53 -5.47
C PRO A 25 -11.68 47.91 -4.78
N GLY A 26 -11.52 47.89 -3.47
CA GLY A 26 -11.09 49.04 -2.70
C GLY A 26 -9.72 49.50 -3.19
N ARG A 27 -9.63 50.78 -3.64
CA ARG A 27 -8.38 51.47 -3.92
C ARG A 27 -7.58 51.55 -2.61
N THR A 28 -6.61 50.66 -2.44
CA THR A 28 -5.59 50.79 -1.40
C THR A 28 -4.57 51.82 -1.89
N ALA A 29 -4.36 52.89 -1.13
CA ALA A 29 -3.31 53.87 -1.32
C ALA A 29 -1.96 53.11 -1.31
N ALA A 30 -1.11 53.47 -2.25
CA ALA A 30 0.24 52.89 -2.35
C ALA A 30 0.97 53.12 -1.02
N PRO A 31 1.59 52.07 -0.44
CA PRO A 31 2.42 52.27 0.75
C PRO A 31 3.62 53.16 0.42
N SER A 32 3.83 54.18 1.25
CA SER A 32 5.04 55.00 1.18
C SER A 32 6.26 54.14 1.34
N VAL A 33 7.17 54.17 0.36
CA VAL A 33 8.45 53.44 0.46
C VAL A 33 9.26 54.05 1.60
N PRO A 34 9.59 53.30 2.65
CA PRO A 34 10.42 53.82 3.75
C PRO A 34 11.83 54.13 3.18
N THR A 35 12.29 55.35 3.42
CA THR A 35 13.67 55.75 3.11
C THR A 35 14.59 55.03 4.10
N ILE A 36 15.35 54.05 3.59
CA ILE A 36 16.30 53.29 4.41
C ILE A 36 17.53 54.18 4.69
N ASP A 37 17.77 54.50 5.96
CA ASP A 37 19.01 55.17 6.42
C ASP A 37 20.21 54.27 6.12
N PRO A 38 21.26 54.71 5.40
CA PRO A 38 22.44 53.93 5.05
C PRO A 38 23.16 53.30 6.28
N ASN A 39 22.99 53.89 7.48
CA ASN A 39 23.57 53.33 8.69
C ASN A 39 22.78 52.09 9.21
N THR A 40 21.51 51.92 8.88
CA THR A 40 20.75 50.75 9.23
C THR A 40 21.13 49.53 8.41
N MET A 41 21.63 49.74 7.19
CA MET A 41 22.10 48.64 6.34
C MET A 41 23.33 47.91 6.92
N ALA A 42 24.27 48.64 7.47
CA ALA A 42 25.46 48.09 8.10
C ALA A 42 25.12 47.25 9.33
N THR A 43 24.12 47.69 10.11
CA THR A 43 23.63 46.95 11.27
C THR A 43 22.94 45.64 10.94
N TYR A 44 22.17 45.65 9.81
CA TYR A 44 21.51 44.40 9.31
C TYR A 44 22.53 43.39 8.78
N ILE A 45 23.57 43.86 8.07
CA ILE A 45 24.65 42.98 7.57
C ILE A 45 25.41 42.32 8.75
N ALA A 46 25.74 43.11 9.76
CA ALA A 46 26.45 42.62 10.93
C ALA A 46 25.60 41.58 11.74
N SER A 47 24.31 41.87 11.93
CA SER A 47 23.43 40.95 12.63
C SER A 47 23.15 39.65 11.85
N THR A 48 23.06 39.73 10.52
CA THR A 48 22.91 38.52 9.65
C THR A 48 24.18 37.66 9.66
N ALA A 49 25.37 38.27 9.64
CA ALA A 49 26.64 37.57 9.73
C ALA A 49 26.80 36.85 11.10
N GLN A 50 26.38 37.53 12.19
CA GLN A 50 26.41 36.96 13.52
C GLN A 50 25.41 35.79 13.68
N ALA A 51 24.22 35.92 13.15
CA ALA A 51 23.23 34.84 13.15
C ALA A 51 23.69 33.61 12.32
N SER A 52 24.37 33.84 11.18
CA SER A 52 24.95 32.77 10.37
C SER A 52 26.09 32.04 11.08
N ALA A 53 26.95 32.77 11.80
CA ALA A 53 28.04 32.17 12.58
C ALA A 53 27.49 31.32 13.75
N GLN A 54 26.46 31.79 14.45
CA GLN A 54 25.81 31.03 15.52
C GLN A 54 25.09 29.78 15.01
N GLN A 55 24.48 29.83 13.81
CA GLN A 55 23.88 28.68 13.15
C GLN A 55 24.94 27.64 12.75
N THR A 56 26.12 28.06 12.35
CA THR A 56 27.21 27.13 11.97
C THR A 56 27.83 26.47 13.21
N GLU A 57 27.93 27.16 14.35
CA GLU A 57 28.37 26.55 15.60
C GLU A 57 27.35 25.55 16.18
N GLN A 58 26.02 25.79 16.01
CA GLN A 58 24.97 24.83 16.39
C GLN A 58 24.91 23.63 15.47
N ALA A 59 25.31 23.73 14.20
CA ALA A 59 25.36 22.62 13.26
C ALA A 59 26.50 21.62 13.50
N SER A 60 27.45 21.96 14.37
CA SER A 60 28.55 21.04 14.77
C SER A 60 28.22 20.15 15.98
N ILE A 61 26.97 20.13 16.46
CA ILE A 61 26.49 19.08 17.33
C ILE A 61 26.50 17.77 16.53
N PRO A 62 27.23 16.72 16.99
CA PRO A 62 27.22 15.45 16.26
C PRO A 62 25.76 15.03 16.11
N THR A 63 25.32 14.94 14.86
CA THR A 63 24.00 14.40 14.51
C THR A 63 23.96 13.00 15.11
N LEU A 64 23.25 12.84 16.24
CA LEU A 64 22.92 11.51 16.73
C LEU A 64 22.25 10.81 15.56
N VAL A 65 22.93 9.79 15.03
CA VAL A 65 22.33 8.88 14.04
C VAL A 65 20.98 8.52 14.62
N PRO A 66 19.86 8.83 13.94
CA PRO A 66 18.57 8.50 14.50
C PRO A 66 18.59 7.01 14.79
N ALA A 67 18.35 6.66 16.04
CA ALA A 67 18.26 5.28 16.46
C ALA A 67 17.26 4.63 15.49
N THR A 68 17.70 3.61 14.75
CA THR A 68 16.84 2.85 13.85
C THR A 68 15.65 2.43 14.70
N SER A 69 14.49 3.04 14.46
CA SER A 69 13.31 2.79 15.27
C SER A 69 12.99 1.30 15.13
N THR A 70 13.04 0.56 16.21
CA THR A 70 12.59 -0.83 16.22
C THR A 70 11.15 -0.83 15.72
N PRO A 71 10.83 -1.66 14.70
CA PRO A 71 9.48 -1.72 14.16
C PRO A 71 8.48 -1.98 15.27
N LEU A 72 7.46 -1.15 15.36
CA LEU A 72 6.40 -1.34 16.34
C LEU A 72 5.56 -2.55 15.93
N VAL A 73 5.58 -3.59 16.76
CA VAL A 73 4.70 -4.74 16.58
C VAL A 73 3.28 -4.34 16.96
N SER A 74 2.33 -4.53 16.03
CA SER A 74 0.92 -4.26 16.31
C SER A 74 0.41 -5.16 17.44
N PRO A 75 -0.19 -4.60 18.49
CA PRO A 75 -0.82 -5.40 19.55
C PRO A 75 -2.09 -6.13 19.06
N ILE A 76 -2.69 -5.69 17.95
CA ILE A 76 -3.92 -6.28 17.39
C ILE A 76 -3.56 -7.50 16.53
N THR A 77 -2.64 -7.32 15.60
CA THR A 77 -2.30 -8.35 14.60
C THR A 77 -1.07 -9.17 14.96
N GLY A 78 -0.18 -8.68 15.82
CA GLY A 78 1.12 -9.29 16.09
C GLY A 78 2.06 -9.23 14.89
N THR A 79 1.87 -8.24 14.02
CA THR A 79 2.67 -8.03 12.81
C THR A 79 3.41 -6.70 12.85
N SER A 80 4.47 -6.57 12.06
CA SER A 80 5.17 -5.30 11.85
C SER A 80 5.59 -5.12 10.40
N LEU A 81 5.72 -3.84 9.99
CA LEU A 81 6.29 -3.42 8.71
C LEU A 81 7.47 -2.50 8.96
N SER A 82 8.56 -2.72 8.22
CA SER A 82 9.77 -1.90 8.28
C SER A 82 10.23 -1.57 6.88
N LYS A 83 10.36 -0.29 6.56
CA LYS A 83 10.93 0.16 5.30
C LYS A 83 12.44 -0.08 5.32
N LEU A 84 12.99 -0.67 4.25
CA LEU A 84 14.40 -0.91 4.07
C LEU A 84 15.04 0.19 3.20
N GLU A 85 16.38 0.23 3.15
CA GLU A 85 17.12 1.26 2.41
C GLU A 85 16.86 1.22 0.90
N ASP A 86 16.66 0.02 0.33
CA ASP A 86 16.33 -0.21 -1.07
C ASP A 86 14.86 0.06 -1.43
N GLN A 87 14.12 0.67 -0.51
CA GLN A 87 12.67 0.95 -0.66
C GLN A 87 11.78 -0.30 -0.64
N SER A 88 12.31 -1.49 -0.44
CA SER A 88 11.51 -2.66 -0.12
C SER A 88 10.94 -2.56 1.31
N THR A 89 10.02 -3.44 1.66
CA THR A 89 9.41 -3.45 3.00
C THR A 89 9.51 -4.83 3.61
N MET A 90 10.15 -4.94 4.74
CA MET A 90 10.17 -6.16 5.55
C MET A 90 8.86 -6.28 6.31
N PHE A 91 8.18 -7.39 6.12
CA PHE A 91 7.01 -7.81 6.89
C PHE A 91 7.37 -8.92 7.84
N ILE A 92 6.96 -8.79 9.10
CA ILE A 92 7.15 -9.82 10.15
C ILE A 92 5.80 -10.15 10.75
N ASP A 93 5.47 -11.44 10.83
CA ASP A 93 4.31 -11.96 11.55
C ASP A 93 4.77 -12.87 12.70
N HIS A 94 4.69 -12.35 13.92
CA HIS A 94 5.10 -13.08 15.12
C HIS A 94 4.13 -14.22 15.47
N ARG A 95 2.87 -14.14 15.05
CA ARG A 95 1.88 -15.21 15.30
C ARG A 95 2.06 -16.38 14.33
N ALA A 96 2.37 -16.09 13.07
CA ALA A 96 2.70 -17.10 12.08
C ALA A 96 4.16 -17.56 12.17
N GLY A 97 5.02 -16.82 12.90
CA GLY A 97 6.44 -17.12 13.02
C GLY A 97 7.21 -16.97 11.71
N ILE A 98 6.87 -15.98 10.89
CA ILE A 98 7.47 -15.74 9.57
C ILE A 98 7.94 -14.31 9.40
N GLN A 99 8.91 -14.14 8.51
CA GLN A 99 9.21 -12.86 7.89
C GLN A 99 9.40 -13.01 6.38
N LEU A 100 9.12 -11.94 5.65
CA LEU A 100 9.34 -11.85 4.20
C LEU A 100 9.61 -10.38 3.79
N THR A 101 10.12 -10.19 2.58
CA THR A 101 10.41 -8.87 2.02
C THR A 101 9.51 -8.61 0.82
N ILE A 102 8.75 -7.52 0.89
CA ILE A 102 7.89 -7.03 -0.19
C ILE A 102 8.71 -6.04 -1.01
N PRO A 103 8.86 -6.21 -2.33
CA PRO A 103 9.70 -5.37 -3.17
C PRO A 103 9.28 -3.89 -3.20
N ALA A 104 10.20 -3.00 -3.60
CA ALA A 104 9.88 -1.62 -3.90
C ALA A 104 8.81 -1.52 -5.01
N GLY A 105 7.98 -0.46 -4.96
CA GLY A 105 6.86 -0.29 -5.89
C GLY A 105 5.57 -1.00 -5.48
N TRP A 106 5.61 -1.79 -4.42
CA TRP A 106 4.42 -2.37 -3.80
C TRP A 106 4.06 -1.62 -2.51
N MET A 107 2.79 -1.35 -2.31
CA MET A 107 2.24 -0.69 -1.11
C MET A 107 1.67 -1.75 -0.17
N PRO A 108 2.40 -2.16 0.88
CA PRO A 108 1.87 -3.09 1.87
C PRO A 108 0.93 -2.38 2.82
N VAL A 109 -0.23 -2.99 3.07
CA VAL A 109 -1.24 -2.50 4.00
C VAL A 109 -1.76 -3.65 4.87
N ARG A 110 -1.85 -3.44 6.17
CA ARG A 110 -2.46 -4.38 7.12
C ARG A 110 -3.85 -3.86 7.50
N PRO A 111 -4.88 -4.70 7.52
CA PRO A 111 -6.24 -4.25 7.83
C PRO A 111 -6.30 -3.52 9.18
N ASN A 112 -6.91 -2.34 9.18
CA ASN A 112 -7.16 -1.54 10.39
C ASN A 112 -5.89 -1.06 11.15
N GLU A 113 -4.72 -1.07 10.50
CA GLU A 113 -3.48 -0.51 11.04
C GLU A 113 -3.22 0.90 10.49
N ASP A 114 -2.24 1.58 11.05
CA ASP A 114 -1.93 2.98 10.71
C ASP A 114 -1.67 3.20 9.21
N GLU A 115 -0.91 2.32 8.57
CA GLU A 115 -0.61 2.42 7.13
C GLU A 115 -1.86 2.23 6.27
N TYR A 116 -2.82 1.43 6.71
CA TYR A 116 -4.11 1.28 6.02
C TYR A 116 -4.85 2.63 5.96
N TYR A 117 -4.98 3.31 7.09
CA TYR A 117 -5.66 4.62 7.13
C TYR A 117 -4.89 5.70 6.37
N LYS A 118 -3.55 5.69 6.45
CA LYS A 118 -2.69 6.62 5.70
C LYS A 118 -2.77 6.40 4.19
N ALA A 119 -2.97 5.16 3.73
CA ALA A 119 -3.07 4.83 2.32
C ALA A 119 -4.18 5.64 1.61
N TYR A 120 -5.33 5.87 2.25
CA TYR A 120 -6.41 6.67 1.66
C TYR A 120 -6.06 8.12 1.34
N SER A 121 -5.03 8.69 1.96
CA SER A 121 -4.57 10.05 1.72
C SER A 121 -3.47 10.15 0.64
N LEU A 122 -3.01 9.03 0.09
CA LEU A 122 -1.99 9.02 -0.95
C LEU A 122 -2.58 9.43 -2.30
N ASP A 123 -1.89 10.32 -3.02
CA ASP A 123 -2.32 10.80 -4.32
C ASP A 123 -2.60 9.66 -5.30
N ILE A 124 -1.80 8.61 -5.29
CA ILE A 124 -1.96 7.45 -6.15
C ILE A 124 -3.27 6.68 -5.86
N VAL A 125 -3.71 6.64 -4.61
CA VAL A 125 -4.97 6.02 -4.19
C VAL A 125 -6.15 6.90 -4.58
N LEU A 126 -6.03 8.21 -4.36
CA LEU A 126 -7.07 9.18 -4.73
C LEU A 126 -7.28 9.25 -6.25
N ALA A 127 -6.22 9.06 -7.03
CA ALA A 127 -6.26 9.06 -8.49
C ALA A 127 -6.74 7.74 -9.11
N ASN A 128 -6.74 6.63 -8.35
CA ASN A 128 -7.04 5.30 -8.89
C ASN A 128 -8.18 4.62 -8.11
N PRO A 129 -9.43 4.62 -8.65
CA PRO A 129 -10.57 4.00 -7.99
C PRO A 129 -10.40 2.51 -7.67
N LEU A 130 -9.64 1.75 -8.48
CA LEU A 130 -9.41 0.33 -8.24
C LEU A 130 -8.64 0.09 -6.95
N ILE A 131 -7.64 0.94 -6.64
CA ILE A 131 -6.88 0.86 -5.39
C ILE A 131 -7.80 1.21 -4.21
N SER A 132 -8.58 2.28 -4.32
CA SER A 132 -9.53 2.70 -3.29
C SER A 132 -10.58 1.62 -3.00
N ASP A 133 -11.15 1.00 -4.04
CA ASP A 133 -12.09 -0.12 -3.92
C ASP A 133 -11.45 -1.34 -3.25
N ARG A 134 -10.17 -1.61 -3.57
CA ARG A 134 -9.43 -2.70 -2.96
C ARG A 134 -9.20 -2.46 -1.47
N LEU A 135 -8.75 -1.26 -1.09
CA LEU A 135 -8.61 -0.88 0.32
C LEU A 135 -9.92 -1.04 1.09
N THR A 136 -11.05 -0.64 0.49
CA THR A 136 -12.37 -0.80 1.12
C THR A 136 -12.71 -2.28 1.38
N LYS A 137 -12.32 -3.19 0.47
CA LYS A 137 -12.50 -4.64 0.66
C LYS A 137 -11.62 -5.18 1.78
N ILE A 138 -10.38 -4.71 1.91
CA ILE A 138 -9.45 -5.12 2.97
C ILE A 138 -10.00 -4.79 4.36
N GLN A 139 -10.70 -3.66 4.51
CA GLN A 139 -11.23 -3.21 5.81
C GLN A 139 -12.08 -4.25 6.53
N SER A 140 -12.86 -5.03 5.77
CA SER A 140 -13.72 -6.07 6.32
C SER A 140 -13.03 -7.41 6.53
N SER A 141 -11.74 -7.53 6.20
CA SER A 141 -11.00 -8.78 6.31
C SER A 141 -10.78 -9.17 7.77
N ASN A 142 -10.88 -10.47 8.04
CA ASN A 142 -10.58 -11.00 9.35
C ASN A 142 -9.08 -10.96 9.64
N THR A 143 -8.64 -10.06 10.51
CA THR A 143 -7.24 -9.83 10.86
C THR A 143 -6.55 -11.02 11.53
N ASN A 144 -7.31 -12.02 11.99
CA ASN A 144 -6.72 -13.26 12.51
C ASN A 144 -6.12 -14.12 11.39
N ASN A 145 -6.68 -14.02 10.19
CA ASN A 145 -6.27 -14.83 9.04
C ASN A 145 -5.57 -13.97 7.97
N PHE A 146 -6.16 -12.84 7.61
CA PHE A 146 -5.60 -11.92 6.61
C PHE A 146 -4.55 -11.03 7.28
N ARG A 147 -3.29 -11.16 6.88
CA ARG A 147 -2.15 -10.59 7.62
C ARG A 147 -1.64 -9.29 7.02
N VAL A 148 -1.47 -9.25 5.70
CA VAL A 148 -1.06 -8.08 4.92
C VAL A 148 -1.47 -8.28 3.47
N GLU A 149 -1.83 -7.20 2.80
CA GLU A 149 -1.92 -7.13 1.34
C GLU A 149 -0.88 -6.15 0.83
N ALA A 150 -0.20 -6.49 -0.25
CA ALA A 150 0.65 -5.58 -0.98
C ALA A 150 0.01 -5.31 -2.35
N ILE A 151 -0.19 -4.03 -2.66
CA ILE A 151 -0.80 -3.55 -3.90
C ILE A 151 0.30 -2.98 -4.79
N ASP A 152 0.38 -3.43 -6.04
CA ASP A 152 1.30 -2.83 -7.02
C ASP A 152 0.82 -1.42 -7.38
N ILE A 153 1.65 -0.42 -7.03
CA ILE A 153 1.33 0.99 -7.26
C ILE A 153 2.23 1.63 -8.32
N ARG A 154 2.96 0.85 -9.09
CA ARG A 154 3.80 1.36 -10.17
C ARG A 154 2.93 1.93 -11.28
N PRO A 155 3.18 3.18 -11.73
CA PRO A 155 2.30 3.86 -12.70
C PRO A 155 2.10 3.08 -14.00
N GLU A 156 3.13 2.38 -14.48
CA GLU A 156 3.10 1.56 -15.69
C GLU A 156 2.15 0.35 -15.59
N HIS A 157 1.77 -0.06 -14.38
CA HIS A 157 0.88 -1.18 -14.12
C HIS A 157 -0.56 -0.75 -13.78
N LEU A 158 -0.81 0.56 -13.62
CA LEU A 158 -2.11 1.09 -13.18
C LEU A 158 -3.05 1.51 -14.31
N GLY A 159 -2.62 1.44 -15.56
CA GLY A 159 -3.42 1.85 -16.73
C GLY A 159 -4.54 0.89 -17.13
N GLY A 160 -4.70 -0.25 -16.47
CA GLY A 160 -5.64 -1.31 -16.81
C GLY A 160 -6.93 -1.29 -15.98
N ARG A 161 -7.75 -2.33 -16.20
CA ARG A 161 -8.97 -2.63 -15.42
C ARG A 161 -8.68 -3.50 -14.19
N PHE A 162 -7.43 -3.75 -13.89
CA PHE A 162 -6.97 -4.65 -12.83
C PHE A 162 -5.72 -4.07 -12.16
N ILE A 163 -5.59 -4.30 -10.87
CA ILE A 163 -4.37 -4.05 -10.12
C ILE A 163 -3.81 -5.37 -9.63
N SER A 164 -2.48 -5.52 -9.67
CA SER A 164 -1.81 -6.69 -9.12
C SER A 164 -1.74 -6.58 -7.60
N VAL A 165 -2.01 -7.68 -6.91
CA VAL A 165 -2.00 -7.74 -5.45
C VAL A 165 -1.34 -9.03 -4.97
N MET A 166 -0.71 -8.96 -3.80
CA MET A 166 -0.16 -10.08 -3.06
C MET A 166 -0.76 -10.09 -1.66
N ASP A 167 -1.37 -11.20 -1.26
CA ASP A 167 -1.95 -11.39 0.07
C ASP A 167 -1.10 -12.37 0.88
N VAL A 168 -0.92 -12.08 2.16
CA VAL A 168 -0.39 -13.04 3.13
C VAL A 168 -1.53 -13.46 4.03
N ILE A 169 -1.85 -14.75 4.01
CA ILE A 169 -2.93 -15.34 4.78
C ILE A 169 -2.32 -16.37 5.74
N PHE A 170 -2.64 -16.27 7.02
CA PHE A 170 -2.30 -17.27 8.01
C PHE A 170 -3.55 -18.01 8.43
N GLN A 171 -3.54 -19.33 8.35
CA GLN A 171 -4.61 -20.20 8.79
C GLN A 171 -4.11 -20.96 10.02
N PRO A 172 -4.33 -20.41 11.22
CA PRO A 172 -4.02 -21.14 12.46
C PRO A 172 -4.88 -22.41 12.51
N ASP A 173 -4.36 -23.45 13.12
CA ASP A 173 -5.06 -24.73 13.29
C ASP A 173 -5.33 -25.51 11.99
N ASP A 174 -4.81 -25.05 10.85
CA ASP A 174 -4.84 -25.81 9.61
C ASP A 174 -3.52 -26.56 9.41
N PHE A 175 -3.52 -27.82 9.81
CA PHE A 175 -2.34 -28.70 9.80
C PHE A 175 -2.37 -29.67 8.61
N ARG A 176 -3.03 -29.30 7.51
CA ARG A 176 -3.01 -30.11 6.29
C ARG A 176 -1.60 -30.18 5.72
N THR A 177 -1.19 -31.39 5.29
CA THR A 177 0.04 -31.52 4.52
C THR A 177 -0.12 -30.88 3.12
N LEU A 178 0.97 -30.56 2.47
CA LEU A 178 0.95 -29.98 1.12
C LEU A 178 0.21 -30.87 0.12
N GLU A 179 0.29 -32.20 0.27
CA GLU A 179 -0.42 -33.18 -0.57
C GLU A 179 -1.93 -33.10 -0.36
N LYS A 180 -2.37 -32.97 0.91
CA LYS A 180 -3.80 -32.79 1.22
C LYS A 180 -4.32 -31.45 0.71
N TRP A 181 -3.51 -30.39 0.79
CA TRP A 181 -3.83 -29.10 0.20
C TRP A 181 -3.96 -29.23 -1.33
N ALA A 182 -2.97 -29.83 -2.01
CA ALA A 182 -3.01 -30.05 -3.46
C ALA A 182 -4.25 -30.85 -3.90
N GLN A 183 -4.64 -31.86 -3.11
CA GLN A 183 -5.85 -32.64 -3.38
C GLN A 183 -7.11 -31.81 -3.16
N ALA A 184 -7.18 -31.04 -2.07
CA ALA A 184 -8.33 -30.20 -1.73
C ALA A 184 -8.58 -29.16 -2.84
N GLU A 185 -7.54 -28.44 -3.27
CA GLU A 185 -7.67 -27.40 -4.29
C GLU A 185 -8.03 -27.98 -5.68
N ARG A 186 -7.49 -29.15 -6.06
CA ARG A 186 -7.90 -29.84 -7.29
C ARG A 186 -9.36 -30.29 -7.28
N ASN A 187 -9.86 -30.69 -6.12
CA ASN A 187 -11.25 -31.19 -5.97
C ASN A 187 -12.24 -30.07 -5.67
N LYS A 188 -11.78 -28.86 -5.42
CA LYS A 188 -12.61 -27.72 -5.07
C LYS A 188 -13.51 -27.31 -6.22
N LYS A 189 -14.81 -27.44 -6.03
CA LYS A 189 -15.78 -26.87 -6.96
C LYS A 189 -15.65 -25.34 -6.89
N SER A 190 -15.09 -24.75 -7.94
CA SER A 190 -14.95 -23.31 -8.01
C SER A 190 -16.30 -22.66 -8.35
N PRO A 191 -16.74 -21.63 -7.61
CA PRO A 191 -17.84 -20.78 -8.04
C PRO A 191 -17.46 -19.88 -9.23
N ILE A 192 -16.16 -19.76 -9.53
CA ILE A 192 -15.65 -18.91 -10.60
C ILE A 192 -15.82 -19.63 -11.93
N LYS A 193 -16.69 -19.07 -12.77
CA LYS A 193 -16.94 -19.60 -14.13
C LYS A 193 -15.69 -19.49 -14.99
N GLY A 194 -15.31 -20.59 -15.62
CA GLY A 194 -14.15 -20.63 -16.51
C GLY A 194 -12.79 -20.73 -15.83
N ARG A 195 -12.73 -20.96 -14.48
CA ARG A 195 -11.50 -21.27 -13.76
C ARG A 195 -10.81 -22.48 -14.36
N LYS A 196 -9.49 -22.34 -14.59
CA LYS A 196 -8.61 -23.42 -15.08
C LYS A 196 -7.42 -23.50 -14.16
N ILE A 197 -7.11 -24.69 -13.66
CA ILE A 197 -5.84 -24.99 -12.99
C ILE A 197 -4.80 -25.18 -14.09
N LEU A 198 -3.76 -24.34 -14.08
CA LEU A 198 -2.65 -24.37 -15.03
C LEU A 198 -1.55 -25.30 -14.53
N SER A 199 -1.23 -25.23 -13.24
CA SER A 199 -0.28 -26.13 -12.59
C SER A 199 -0.63 -26.36 -11.13
N SER A 200 -0.14 -27.49 -10.56
CA SER A 200 -0.21 -27.80 -9.13
C SER A 200 0.98 -28.71 -8.80
N LYS A 201 2.00 -28.14 -8.17
CA LYS A 201 3.26 -28.85 -7.90
C LYS A 201 3.79 -28.56 -6.50
N ILE A 202 4.41 -29.57 -5.89
CA ILE A 202 5.18 -29.42 -4.66
C ILE A 202 6.64 -29.32 -5.06
N GLN A 203 7.32 -28.28 -4.59
CA GLN A 203 8.75 -28.03 -4.88
C GLN A 203 9.44 -27.37 -3.69
N GLU A 204 10.74 -27.22 -3.76
CA GLU A 204 11.53 -26.44 -2.81
C GLU A 204 11.77 -25.03 -3.35
N THR A 205 11.71 -24.05 -2.47
CA THR A 205 12.10 -22.66 -2.73
C THR A 205 13.63 -22.54 -2.73
N ALA A 206 14.17 -21.39 -3.14
CA ALA A 206 15.61 -21.15 -3.16
C ALA A 206 16.29 -21.32 -1.78
N ASN A 207 15.54 -21.10 -0.69
CA ASN A 207 16.03 -21.28 0.70
C ASN A 207 15.77 -22.71 1.25
N GLY A 208 15.37 -23.67 0.41
CA GLY A 208 15.16 -25.06 0.79
C GLY A 208 13.82 -25.34 1.48
N THR A 209 12.90 -24.38 1.53
CA THR A 209 11.57 -24.60 2.12
C THR A 209 10.66 -25.32 1.13
N ARG A 210 10.05 -26.42 1.57
CA ARG A 210 9.11 -27.18 0.74
C ARG A 210 7.74 -26.50 0.71
N VAL A 211 7.21 -26.27 -0.49
CA VAL A 211 5.96 -25.54 -0.72
C VAL A 211 5.10 -26.23 -1.76
N LEU A 212 3.78 -26.00 -1.69
CA LEU A 212 2.86 -26.31 -2.79
C LEU A 212 2.61 -25.01 -3.55
N ILE A 213 2.78 -25.03 -4.88
CA ILE A 213 2.43 -23.95 -5.78
C ILE A 213 1.26 -24.38 -6.64
N ILE A 214 0.24 -23.54 -6.68
CA ILE A 214 -0.94 -23.72 -7.54
C ILE A 214 -1.08 -22.48 -8.41
N GLU A 215 -1.13 -22.69 -9.72
CA GLU A 215 -1.36 -21.63 -10.70
C GLU A 215 -2.71 -21.83 -11.36
N GLU A 216 -3.44 -20.75 -11.53
CA GLU A 216 -4.78 -20.76 -12.09
C GLU A 216 -5.02 -19.55 -12.99
N SER A 217 -6.05 -19.67 -13.85
CA SER A 217 -6.56 -18.53 -14.60
C SER A 217 -8.06 -18.61 -14.76
N TRP A 218 -8.69 -17.45 -14.89
CA TRP A 218 -10.11 -17.34 -15.21
C TRP A 218 -10.43 -16.01 -15.90
N PRO A 219 -11.47 -15.97 -16.75
CA PRO A 219 -11.97 -14.73 -17.34
C PRO A 219 -12.67 -13.88 -16.26
N SER A 220 -12.40 -12.57 -16.22
CA SER A 220 -13.02 -11.62 -15.33
C SER A 220 -13.16 -10.26 -16.03
N GLU A 221 -14.38 -9.77 -16.26
CA GLU A 221 -14.66 -8.42 -16.77
C GLU A 221 -13.89 -8.01 -18.05
N GLY A 222 -13.70 -8.97 -18.96
CA GLY A 222 -13.02 -8.74 -20.25
C GLY A 222 -11.49 -8.86 -20.20
N ILE A 223 -10.93 -9.27 -19.06
CA ILE A 223 -9.52 -9.65 -18.90
C ILE A 223 -9.41 -11.12 -18.50
N THR A 224 -8.21 -11.67 -18.51
CA THR A 224 -7.91 -12.96 -17.90
C THR A 224 -7.12 -12.73 -16.63
N THR A 225 -7.71 -13.06 -15.49
CA THR A 225 -7.00 -13.08 -14.21
C THR A 225 -6.07 -14.29 -14.15
N TYR A 226 -4.83 -14.05 -13.74
CA TYR A 226 -3.86 -15.06 -13.37
C TYR A 226 -3.69 -15.05 -11.86
N TYR A 227 -3.63 -16.22 -11.27
CA TYR A 227 -3.48 -16.44 -9.84
C TYR A 227 -2.36 -17.45 -9.56
N THR A 228 -1.59 -17.18 -8.52
CA THR A 228 -0.67 -18.16 -7.93
C THR A 228 -0.86 -18.18 -6.43
N GLY A 229 -1.14 -19.36 -5.87
CA GLY A 229 -1.14 -19.60 -4.43
C GLY A 229 0.07 -20.43 -4.03
N VAL A 230 0.84 -19.98 -3.03
CA VAL A 230 1.98 -20.71 -2.46
C VAL A 230 1.69 -21.04 -1.01
N PHE A 231 1.64 -22.33 -0.70
CA PHE A 231 1.25 -22.86 0.61
C PHE A 231 2.48 -23.35 1.36
N PHE A 232 2.64 -22.87 2.58
CA PHE A 232 3.69 -23.25 3.53
C PHE A 232 3.03 -23.93 4.73
N SER A 233 3.30 -25.23 4.94
CA SER A 233 2.81 -25.92 6.14
C SER A 233 3.78 -25.69 7.30
N LEU A 234 3.27 -25.10 8.38
CA LEU A 234 4.02 -24.80 9.60
C LEU A 234 3.52 -25.67 10.76
N LEU A 235 4.28 -25.72 11.85
CA LEU A 235 3.87 -26.43 13.07
C LEU A 235 2.62 -25.84 13.75
N ILE A 236 2.33 -24.56 13.47
CA ILE A 236 1.24 -23.79 14.09
C ILE A 236 0.11 -23.45 13.13
N GLY A 237 0.13 -24.02 11.92
CA GLY A 237 -0.88 -23.77 10.89
C GLY A 237 -0.29 -23.70 9.48
N THR A 238 -1.02 -23.11 8.56
CA THR A 238 -0.59 -22.93 7.17
C THR A 238 -0.52 -21.45 6.84
N VAL A 239 0.59 -21.02 6.23
CA VAL A 239 0.69 -19.70 5.57
C VAL A 239 0.43 -19.88 4.09
N VAL A 240 -0.36 -19.00 3.51
CA VAL A 240 -0.64 -18.93 2.08
C VAL A 240 -0.24 -17.56 1.58
N LEU A 241 0.58 -17.52 0.54
CA LEU A 241 0.86 -16.32 -0.24
C LEU A 241 0.02 -16.41 -1.51
N ASP A 242 -0.95 -15.53 -1.63
CA ASP A 242 -1.82 -15.43 -2.81
C ASP A 242 -1.35 -14.26 -3.68
N PHE A 243 -1.19 -14.50 -4.96
CA PHE A 243 -0.83 -13.48 -5.94
C PHE A 243 -1.87 -13.44 -7.05
N TYR A 244 -2.35 -12.23 -7.35
CA TYR A 244 -3.32 -11.98 -8.41
C TYR A 244 -2.81 -10.92 -9.35
N THR A 245 -2.90 -11.19 -10.66
CA THR A 245 -2.59 -10.19 -11.69
C THR A 245 -3.44 -10.42 -12.93
N ASN A 246 -3.44 -9.48 -13.87
CA ASN A 246 -3.89 -9.73 -15.25
C ASN A 246 -2.84 -10.59 -15.96
N LEU A 247 -3.30 -11.58 -16.75
CA LEU A 247 -2.41 -12.46 -17.49
C LEU A 247 -1.44 -11.68 -18.41
N ASP A 248 -1.86 -10.53 -18.95
CA ASP A 248 -1.02 -9.68 -19.79
C ASP A 248 0.17 -9.02 -19.04
N PHE A 249 0.05 -8.86 -17.72
CA PHE A 249 1.12 -8.33 -16.86
C PHE A 249 1.91 -9.41 -16.12
N LYS A 250 1.52 -10.68 -16.28
CA LYS A 250 2.15 -11.78 -15.54
C LYS A 250 3.67 -11.73 -15.59
N ASP A 251 4.23 -11.68 -16.79
CA ASP A 251 5.68 -11.79 -16.98
C ASP A 251 6.45 -10.59 -16.41
N THR A 252 5.78 -9.46 -16.22
CA THR A 252 6.37 -8.23 -15.65
C THR A 252 6.36 -8.23 -14.12
N VAL A 253 5.28 -8.74 -13.50
CA VAL A 253 5.09 -8.63 -12.05
C VAL A 253 5.35 -9.93 -11.29
N PHE A 254 5.31 -11.07 -11.97
CA PHE A 254 5.55 -12.38 -11.35
C PHE A 254 6.95 -12.54 -10.72
N PRO A 255 8.03 -11.98 -11.30
CA PRO A 255 9.35 -12.00 -10.66
C PRO A 255 9.37 -11.38 -9.25
N ASP A 256 8.59 -10.32 -9.01
CA ASP A 256 8.46 -9.71 -7.69
C ASP A 256 7.84 -10.69 -6.69
N PHE A 257 6.80 -11.43 -7.13
CA PHE A 257 6.17 -12.44 -6.29
C PHE A 257 7.13 -13.60 -5.98
N GLU A 258 7.90 -14.06 -6.97
CA GLU A 258 8.95 -15.07 -6.73
C GLU A 258 10.00 -14.57 -5.73
N GLN A 259 10.37 -13.28 -5.79
CA GLN A 259 11.25 -12.66 -4.81
C GLN A 259 10.65 -12.72 -3.40
N VAL A 260 9.36 -12.40 -3.23
CA VAL A 260 8.65 -12.49 -1.95
C VAL A 260 8.68 -13.92 -1.43
N VAL A 261 8.32 -14.91 -2.26
CA VAL A 261 8.32 -16.34 -1.90
C VAL A 261 9.71 -16.79 -1.45
N ASN A 262 10.75 -16.39 -2.19
CA ASN A 262 12.14 -16.77 -1.89
C ASN A 262 12.72 -16.02 -0.67
N SER A 263 12.16 -14.87 -0.30
CA SER A 263 12.58 -14.12 0.89
C SER A 263 11.94 -14.63 2.19
N LEU A 264 10.90 -15.48 2.08
CA LEU A 264 10.19 -16.00 3.26
C LEU A 264 11.13 -16.86 4.10
N THR A 265 11.26 -16.51 5.37
CA THR A 265 12.03 -17.25 6.37
C THR A 265 11.21 -17.43 7.63
N LEU A 266 11.50 -18.51 8.36
CA LEU A 266 10.90 -18.75 9.68
C LEU A 266 11.65 -17.92 10.73
N LEU A 267 10.90 -17.30 11.62
CA LEU A 267 11.47 -16.71 12.81
C LEU A 267 11.95 -17.84 13.72
N ASN A 268 13.18 -17.75 14.19
CA ASN A 268 13.64 -18.67 15.21
C ASN A 268 12.78 -18.51 16.46
N PRO A 269 12.26 -19.60 17.05
CA PRO A 269 11.44 -19.56 18.26
C PRO A 269 12.22 -19.03 19.47
#